data_1c4e81d328e8ad5945f583bc54a10d5b
#
_entry.id   1c4e81d328e8ad5945f583bc54a10d5b
#
_cell.length_a   1.000
_cell.length_b   1.000
_cell.length_c   1.000
_cell.angle_alpha   90.00
_cell.angle_beta   90.00
_cell.angle_gamma   90.00
#
_symmetry.space_group_name_H-M   'P 1'
#
loop_
_entity.id
_entity.type
_entity.pdbx_description
1 polymer ?
#
loop_
_entity_poly.entity_id
_entity_poly.type
_entity_poly.pdbx_seq_one_letter_code
_entity_poly.pdbx_strand_id
1 'polypeptide(L)'
;ALHKAGIRVILDVVFNHTYQIKGSNFQLTYPDYFYRKTENGEYSNGSGCGNETASEKPMMRKFMIESVKYWIHEYHIDGFRFDLMGVHDILTMNDIRSAVNKIDPTIFIYGEGWSAGSCAYPQNQRAVKMNLMKMPGIAAFSDDMRDALLGPFSDVHKGAFLAGIPGEEESLKFGIVGAIAHPQV
;
A
#
# COMPACT_ATOMS: atom_id res chain seq x y z
N ALA A 1 6.92 -5.78 -25.85
CA ALA A 1 5.72 -6.27 -26.56
C ALA A 1 4.48 -5.48 -26.13
N LEU A 2 4.19 -5.35 -24.81
CA LEU A 2 2.98 -4.71 -24.28
C LEU A 2 2.86 -3.24 -24.67
N HIS A 3 3.91 -2.44 -24.50
CA HIS A 3 3.92 -1.03 -24.90
C HIS A 3 3.65 -0.82 -26.38
N LYS A 4 4.15 -1.71 -27.25
CA LYS A 4 3.84 -1.67 -28.69
C LYS A 4 2.35 -1.90 -29.00
N ALA A 5 1.63 -2.54 -28.09
CA ALA A 5 0.18 -2.75 -28.16
C ALA A 5 -0.62 -1.67 -27.41
N GLY A 6 0.02 -0.61 -26.92
CA GLY A 6 -0.61 0.46 -26.14
C GLY A 6 -1.01 0.07 -24.71
N ILE A 7 -0.44 -1.03 -24.20
CA ILE A 7 -0.76 -1.54 -22.86
C ILE A 7 0.31 -1.08 -21.87
N ARG A 8 -0.09 -0.39 -20.82
CA ARG A 8 0.78 -0.02 -19.68
C ARG A 8 1.03 -1.21 -18.76
N VAL A 9 2.20 -1.22 -18.12
CA VAL A 9 2.63 -2.31 -17.24
C VAL A 9 2.72 -1.80 -15.81
N ILE A 10 1.97 -2.42 -14.92
CA ILE A 10 2.03 -2.16 -13.48
C ILE A 10 2.75 -3.31 -12.80
N LEU A 11 3.75 -2.99 -12.01
CA LEU A 11 4.49 -3.96 -11.20
C LEU A 11 3.87 -4.05 -9.81
N ASP A 12 3.55 -5.27 -9.39
CA ASP A 12 3.14 -5.56 -8.01
C ASP A 12 4.39 -5.72 -7.15
N VAL A 13 4.55 -4.86 -6.15
CA VAL A 13 5.75 -4.82 -5.31
C VAL A 13 5.43 -5.16 -3.87
N VAL A 14 6.26 -6.05 -3.30
CA VAL A 14 6.15 -6.51 -1.91
C VAL A 14 7.37 -6.02 -1.14
N PHE A 15 7.26 -4.86 -0.51
CA PHE A 15 8.30 -4.30 0.35
C PHE A 15 7.99 -4.45 1.84
N ASN A 16 6.78 -4.86 2.17
CA ASN A 16 6.26 -4.86 3.54
C ASN A 16 6.83 -5.98 4.42
N HIS A 17 7.37 -7.04 3.83
CA HIS A 17 8.01 -8.14 4.57
C HIS A 17 9.06 -8.86 3.72
N THR A 18 9.77 -9.80 4.32
CA THR A 18 10.63 -10.77 3.63
C THR A 18 10.16 -12.18 3.96
N TYR A 19 10.53 -13.15 3.13
CA TYR A 19 10.18 -14.56 3.35
C TYR A 19 10.54 -15.05 4.77
N GLN A 20 11.70 -14.61 5.28
CA GLN A 20 12.13 -14.88 6.65
C GLN A 20 13.10 -13.78 7.12
N ILE A 21 13.21 -13.57 8.43
CA ILE A 21 14.19 -12.63 8.99
C ILE A 21 15.57 -13.25 9.00
N LYS A 22 15.71 -14.43 9.64
CA LYS A 22 16.99 -15.12 9.78
C LYS A 22 17.52 -15.51 8.39
N GLY A 23 18.72 -15.03 8.06
CA GLY A 23 19.36 -15.28 6.78
C GLY A 23 18.90 -14.39 5.63
N SER A 24 17.97 -13.45 5.85
CA SER A 24 17.66 -12.43 4.86
C SER A 24 18.85 -11.49 4.63
N ASN A 25 18.98 -10.97 3.42
CA ASN A 25 20.03 -10.00 3.10
C ASN A 25 19.98 -8.77 4.02
N PHE A 26 18.81 -8.33 4.42
CA PHE A 26 18.64 -7.22 5.35
C PHE A 26 19.22 -7.55 6.73
N GLN A 27 18.90 -8.72 7.29
CA GLN A 27 19.39 -9.12 8.60
C GLN A 27 20.91 -9.40 8.60
N LEU A 28 21.43 -9.92 7.49
CA LEU A 28 22.88 -10.16 7.33
C LEU A 28 23.66 -8.86 7.14
N THR A 29 23.07 -7.84 6.51
CA THR A 29 23.70 -6.53 6.28
C THR A 29 23.78 -5.71 7.56
N TYR A 30 22.68 -5.59 8.27
CA TYR A 30 22.63 -4.87 9.54
C TYR A 30 21.52 -5.48 10.43
N PRO A 31 21.90 -6.30 11.41
CA PRO A 31 20.95 -6.97 12.29
C PRO A 31 19.96 -5.98 12.96
N ASP A 32 18.68 -6.36 12.96
CA ASP A 32 17.58 -5.64 13.63
C ASP A 32 17.25 -4.23 13.11
N TYR A 33 17.93 -3.76 12.08
CA TYR A 33 17.68 -2.42 11.54
C TYR A 33 16.48 -2.34 10.61
N PHE A 34 16.35 -3.29 9.70
CA PHE A 34 15.38 -3.25 8.60
C PHE A 34 13.99 -3.78 8.98
N TYR A 35 13.89 -4.42 10.13
CA TYR A 35 12.63 -4.98 10.62
C TYR A 35 12.10 -4.19 11.80
N ARG A 36 10.79 -3.99 11.80
CA ARG A 36 10.12 -3.29 12.89
C ARG A 36 9.94 -4.23 14.09
N LYS A 37 10.14 -3.69 15.27
CA LYS A 37 9.93 -4.39 16.54
C LYS A 37 8.83 -3.72 17.36
N THR A 38 8.17 -4.50 18.16
CA THR A 38 7.25 -4.06 19.21
C THR A 38 8.03 -3.41 20.36
N GLU A 39 7.33 -2.77 21.26
CA GLU A 39 7.91 -2.20 22.50
C GLU A 39 8.62 -3.24 23.35
N ASN A 40 8.18 -4.51 23.29
CA ASN A 40 8.79 -5.63 24.00
C ASN A 40 10.03 -6.20 23.30
N GLY A 41 10.44 -5.62 22.16
CA GLY A 41 11.61 -6.05 21.38
C GLY A 41 11.36 -7.24 20.45
N GLU A 42 10.15 -7.76 20.38
CA GLU A 42 9.75 -8.81 19.45
C GLU A 42 9.55 -8.25 18.03
N TYR A 43 9.71 -9.07 16.99
CA TYR A 43 9.40 -8.64 15.63
C TYR A 43 7.90 -8.43 15.43
N SER A 44 7.54 -7.28 14.91
CA SER A 44 6.17 -6.96 14.55
C SER A 44 5.74 -7.72 13.30
N ASN A 45 4.45 -7.98 13.14
CA ASN A 45 3.88 -8.81 12.09
C ASN A 45 2.66 -8.16 11.42
N GLY A 46 2.77 -6.91 11.03
CA GLY A 46 1.72 -6.20 10.30
C GLY A 46 1.42 -6.79 8.93
N SER A 47 2.36 -7.53 8.35
CA SER A 47 2.17 -8.25 7.09
C SER A 47 1.33 -9.53 7.23
N GLY A 48 1.20 -10.09 8.43
CA GLY A 48 0.63 -11.43 8.62
C GLY A 48 1.54 -12.60 8.20
N CYS A 49 2.75 -12.29 7.67
CA CYS A 49 3.71 -13.28 7.15
C CYS A 49 4.89 -13.53 8.08
N GLY A 50 4.77 -13.16 9.36
CA GLY A 50 5.79 -13.41 10.39
C GLY A 50 6.78 -12.27 10.62
N ASN A 51 6.76 -11.22 9.81
CA ASN A 51 7.60 -10.04 10.00
C ASN A 51 7.03 -8.82 9.25
N GLU A 52 7.56 -7.65 9.55
CA GLU A 52 7.33 -6.44 8.75
C GLU A 52 8.61 -5.61 8.65
N THR A 53 8.81 -4.97 7.50
CA THR A 53 9.93 -4.06 7.30
C THR A 53 9.66 -2.69 7.93
N ALA A 54 10.73 -2.05 8.37
CA ALA A 54 10.71 -0.72 9.00
C ALA A 54 10.94 0.36 7.93
N SER A 55 9.91 0.67 7.13
CA SER A 55 10.02 1.64 6.02
C SER A 55 10.43 3.04 6.47
N GLU A 56 10.11 3.42 7.71
CA GLU A 56 10.52 4.68 8.34
C GLU A 56 12.04 4.80 8.55
N LYS A 57 12.77 3.70 8.50
CA LYS A 57 14.23 3.72 8.61
C LYS A 57 14.88 4.22 7.32
N PRO A 58 15.82 5.19 7.39
CA PRO A 58 16.39 5.83 6.22
C PRO A 58 16.94 4.88 5.15
N MET A 59 17.62 3.80 5.54
CA MET A 59 18.19 2.86 4.58
C MET A 59 17.14 1.95 3.95
N MET A 60 16.06 1.59 4.68
CA MET A 60 14.93 0.85 4.10
C MET A 60 14.18 1.74 3.10
N ARG A 61 13.90 2.99 3.46
CA ARG A 61 13.31 3.97 2.54
C ARG A 61 14.15 4.15 1.28
N LYS A 62 15.47 4.32 1.43
CA LYS A 62 16.39 4.42 0.30
C LYS A 62 16.30 3.19 -0.59
N PHE A 63 16.30 1.99 -0.01
CA PHE A 63 16.17 0.74 -0.76
C PHE A 63 14.87 0.71 -1.58
N MET A 64 13.73 1.09 -1.00
CA MET A 64 12.45 1.14 -1.70
C MET A 64 12.47 2.15 -2.86
N ILE A 65 12.98 3.36 -2.63
CA ILE A 65 13.07 4.42 -3.65
C ILE A 65 13.97 3.97 -4.81
N GLU A 66 15.18 3.47 -4.52
CA GLU A 66 16.11 3.04 -5.56
C GLU A 66 15.60 1.80 -6.32
N SER A 67 14.90 0.90 -5.66
CA SER A 67 14.25 -0.24 -6.30
C SER A 67 13.17 0.21 -7.29
N VAL A 68 12.28 1.12 -6.90
CA VAL A 68 11.25 1.67 -7.78
C VAL A 68 11.88 2.38 -8.99
N LYS A 69 12.90 3.23 -8.78
CA LYS A 69 13.63 3.90 -9.85
C LYS A 69 14.28 2.91 -10.81
N TYR A 70 14.88 1.83 -10.30
CA TYR A 70 15.49 0.78 -11.11
C TYR A 70 14.47 0.13 -12.05
N TRP A 71 13.30 -0.24 -11.56
CA TRP A 71 12.24 -0.82 -12.38
C TRP A 71 11.71 0.12 -13.46
N ILE A 72 11.65 1.42 -13.17
CA ILE A 72 11.28 2.43 -14.17
C ILE A 72 12.34 2.52 -15.26
N HIS A 73 13.62 2.66 -14.89
CA HIS A 73 14.70 2.89 -15.87
C HIS A 73 15.02 1.66 -16.70
N GLU A 74 15.11 0.48 -16.08
CA GLU A 74 15.55 -0.74 -16.75
C GLU A 74 14.39 -1.48 -17.46
N TYR A 75 13.19 -1.43 -16.90
CA TYR A 75 12.06 -2.20 -17.40
C TYR A 75 10.91 -1.33 -17.94
N HIS A 76 11.01 -0.02 -17.85
CA HIS A 76 10.00 0.92 -18.33
C HIS A 76 8.62 0.66 -17.71
N ILE A 77 8.57 0.40 -16.42
CA ILE A 77 7.33 0.16 -15.68
C ILE A 77 6.52 1.46 -15.60
N ASP A 78 5.22 1.39 -15.89
CA ASP A 78 4.29 2.53 -15.96
C ASP A 78 3.51 2.75 -14.67
N GLY A 79 3.64 1.87 -13.69
CA GLY A 79 2.97 1.99 -12.41
C GLY A 79 3.38 0.93 -11.40
N PHE A 80 3.01 1.16 -10.15
CA PHE A 80 3.29 0.25 -9.03
C PHE A 80 2.05 0.03 -8.20
N ARG A 81 1.76 -1.23 -7.91
CA ARG A 81 0.80 -1.66 -6.89
C ARG A 81 1.59 -2.09 -5.66
N PHE A 82 1.40 -1.40 -4.54
CA PHE A 82 2.06 -1.75 -3.29
C PHE A 82 1.19 -2.72 -2.50
N ASP A 83 1.68 -3.94 -2.37
CA ASP A 83 1.12 -4.94 -1.48
C ASP A 83 1.18 -4.45 -0.03
N LEU A 84 0.09 -4.59 0.73
CA LEU A 84 -0.05 -4.12 2.10
C LEU A 84 0.61 -2.73 2.32
N MET A 85 0.28 -1.77 1.46
CA MET A 85 0.80 -0.40 1.53
C MET A 85 0.63 0.21 2.93
N GLY A 86 -0.45 -0.18 3.63
CA GLY A 86 -0.76 0.27 4.99
C GLY A 86 0.22 -0.19 6.07
N VAL A 87 1.20 -1.03 5.76
CA VAL A 87 2.34 -1.34 6.65
C VAL A 87 3.42 -0.26 6.58
N HIS A 88 3.55 0.43 5.45
CA HIS A 88 4.56 1.48 5.24
C HIS A 88 4.15 2.80 5.88
N ASP A 89 5.15 3.62 6.19
CA ASP A 89 4.93 4.98 6.70
C ASP A 89 4.61 5.97 5.56
N ILE A 90 3.82 7.01 5.89
CA ILE A 90 3.38 8.04 4.96
C ILE A 90 4.56 8.77 4.33
N LEU A 91 5.61 9.07 5.10
CA LEU A 91 6.76 9.83 4.60
C LEU A 91 7.49 9.03 3.51
N THR A 92 7.70 7.73 3.71
CA THR A 92 8.31 6.87 2.70
C THR A 92 7.48 6.82 1.41
N MET A 93 6.17 6.69 1.51
CA MET A 93 5.31 6.70 0.32
C MET A 93 5.35 8.04 -0.42
N ASN A 94 5.34 9.16 0.29
CA ASN A 94 5.48 10.49 -0.30
C ASN A 94 6.86 10.70 -0.94
N ASP A 95 7.93 10.21 -0.32
CA ASP A 95 9.28 10.30 -0.88
C ASP A 95 9.40 9.46 -2.17
N ILE A 96 8.79 8.27 -2.22
CA ILE A 96 8.68 7.46 -3.44
C ILE A 96 7.92 8.23 -4.51
N ARG A 97 6.73 8.79 -4.20
CA ARG A 97 5.94 9.58 -5.16
C ARG A 97 6.75 10.77 -5.69
N SER A 98 7.44 11.47 -4.80
CA SER A 98 8.30 12.61 -5.18
C SER A 98 9.45 12.19 -6.10
N ALA A 99 10.10 11.07 -5.81
CA ALA A 99 11.18 10.54 -6.65
C ALA A 99 10.67 10.12 -8.03
N VAL A 100 9.52 9.45 -8.09
CA VAL A 100 8.88 9.02 -9.34
C VAL A 100 8.43 10.21 -10.17
N ASN A 101 7.86 11.27 -9.56
CA ASN A 101 7.45 12.49 -10.25
C ASN A 101 8.59 13.20 -10.96
N LYS A 102 9.82 13.08 -10.46
CA LYS A 102 11.01 13.64 -11.10
C LYS A 102 11.44 12.88 -12.36
N ILE A 103 11.00 11.63 -12.50
CA ILE A 103 11.26 10.79 -13.68
C ILE A 103 10.11 10.94 -14.67
N ASP A 104 8.90 10.60 -14.23
CA ASP A 104 7.67 10.72 -15.03
C ASP A 104 6.45 10.83 -14.09
N PRO A 105 5.77 11.98 -14.05
CA PRO A 105 4.60 12.18 -13.18
C PRO A 105 3.37 11.36 -13.60
N THR A 106 3.35 10.76 -14.79
CA THR A 106 2.26 9.91 -15.28
C THR A 106 2.31 8.48 -14.76
N ILE A 107 3.41 8.07 -14.13
CA ILE A 107 3.56 6.77 -13.50
C ILE A 107 2.57 6.65 -12.35
N PHE A 108 1.72 5.63 -12.42
CA PHE A 108 0.65 5.42 -11.45
C PHE A 108 1.14 4.70 -10.20
N ILE A 109 0.78 5.19 -9.02
CA ILE A 109 1.10 4.55 -7.74
C ILE A 109 -0.20 4.34 -6.96
N TYR A 110 -0.43 3.10 -6.55
CA TYR A 110 -1.55 2.73 -5.69
C TYR A 110 -1.20 1.50 -4.84
N GLY A 111 -2.05 1.18 -3.89
CA GLY A 111 -1.80 -0.01 -3.08
C GLY A 111 -2.94 -0.37 -2.15
N GLU A 112 -2.70 -1.38 -1.33
CA GLU A 112 -3.60 -1.81 -0.29
C GLU A 112 -3.46 -0.92 0.94
N GLY A 113 -4.46 -0.05 1.18
CA GLY A 113 -4.46 0.90 2.27
C GLY A 113 -4.76 0.26 3.65
N TRP A 114 -4.26 -0.95 3.90
CA TRP A 114 -4.43 -1.72 5.13
C TRP A 114 -3.19 -2.56 5.46
N SER A 115 -3.20 -3.22 6.62
CA SER A 115 -2.25 -4.26 7.02
C SER A 115 -3.02 -5.56 7.26
N ALA A 116 -2.37 -6.73 7.09
CA ALA A 116 -2.99 -8.04 7.32
C ALA A 116 -2.95 -8.45 8.79
N GLY A 117 -2.07 -7.85 9.59
CA GLY A 117 -1.93 -8.10 11.02
C GLY A 117 -1.70 -6.84 11.83
N SER A 118 -1.38 -7.01 13.11
CA SER A 118 -1.04 -5.92 14.00
C SER A 118 0.32 -5.35 13.65
N CYS A 119 0.36 -4.06 13.32
CA CYS A 119 1.56 -3.33 12.97
C CYS A 119 2.00 -2.47 14.17
N ALA A 120 3.28 -2.55 14.55
CA ALA A 120 3.81 -1.78 15.69
C ALA A 120 3.95 -0.28 15.39
N TYR A 121 3.93 0.14 14.11
CA TYR A 121 4.01 1.55 13.76
C TYR A 121 2.66 2.24 13.93
N PRO A 122 2.61 3.50 14.44
CA PRO A 122 1.36 4.20 14.72
C PRO A 122 0.46 4.36 13.49
N GLN A 123 -0.82 4.02 13.60
CA GLN A 123 -1.77 4.03 12.49
C GLN A 123 -1.91 5.40 11.82
N ASN A 124 -1.87 6.49 12.58
CA ASN A 124 -1.96 7.86 12.06
C ASN A 124 -0.73 8.30 11.24
N GLN A 125 0.34 7.51 11.24
CA GLN A 125 1.56 7.71 10.46
C GLN A 125 1.76 6.66 9.36
N ARG A 126 0.85 5.69 9.24
CA ARG A 126 0.89 4.65 8.21
C ARG A 126 0.11 5.03 6.96
N ALA A 127 0.50 4.45 5.83
CA ALA A 127 -0.13 4.64 4.53
C ALA A 127 -1.45 3.85 4.40
N VAL A 128 -2.30 3.93 5.42
CA VAL A 128 -3.64 3.34 5.41
C VAL A 128 -4.63 4.26 4.69
N LYS A 129 -5.73 3.69 4.18
CA LYS A 129 -6.73 4.42 3.39
C LYS A 129 -7.27 5.69 4.06
N MET A 130 -7.46 5.68 5.38
CA MET A 130 -7.89 6.86 6.14
C MET A 130 -6.90 8.04 6.12
N ASN A 131 -5.66 7.79 5.73
CA ASN A 131 -4.60 8.79 5.63
C ASN A 131 -4.32 9.23 4.17
N LEU A 132 -5.11 8.81 3.18
CA LEU A 132 -4.86 9.11 1.75
C LEU A 132 -4.72 10.61 1.47
N MET A 133 -5.43 11.46 2.16
CA MET A 133 -5.30 12.92 2.02
C MET A 133 -3.89 13.43 2.36
N LYS A 134 -3.10 12.67 3.12
CA LYS A 134 -1.69 12.98 3.43
C LYS A 134 -0.71 12.49 2.36
N MET A 135 -1.21 11.81 1.32
CA MET A 135 -0.41 11.17 0.28
C MET A 135 -0.91 11.57 -1.12
N PRO A 136 -0.77 12.84 -1.51
CA PRO A 136 -1.25 13.31 -2.81
C PRO A 136 -0.56 12.57 -3.97
N GLY A 137 -1.36 12.14 -4.96
CA GLY A 137 -0.87 11.38 -6.12
C GLY A 137 -0.64 9.89 -5.86
N ILE A 138 -1.10 9.37 -4.73
CA ILE A 138 -1.14 7.95 -4.40
C ILE A 138 -2.59 7.53 -4.17
N ALA A 139 -3.02 6.45 -4.83
CA ALA A 139 -4.34 5.89 -4.68
C ALA A 139 -4.33 4.63 -3.77
N ALA A 140 -5.51 4.19 -3.35
CA ALA A 140 -5.69 2.92 -2.65
C ALA A 140 -6.92 2.18 -3.19
N PHE A 141 -6.96 0.87 -2.98
CA PHE A 141 -8.16 0.09 -3.22
C PHE A 141 -9.30 0.56 -2.31
N SER A 142 -10.50 0.61 -2.86
CA SER A 142 -11.72 0.94 -2.13
C SER A 142 -12.50 -0.34 -1.80
N ASP A 143 -12.15 -0.95 -0.68
CA ASP A 143 -12.89 -2.09 -0.12
C ASP A 143 -14.30 -1.66 0.35
N ASP A 144 -14.45 -0.43 0.84
CA ASP A 144 -15.75 0.14 1.22
C ASP A 144 -16.73 0.14 0.03
N MET A 145 -16.29 0.62 -1.15
CA MET A 145 -17.13 0.61 -2.35
C MET A 145 -17.41 -0.80 -2.86
N ARG A 146 -16.42 -1.69 -2.84
CA ARG A 146 -16.60 -3.10 -3.21
C ARG A 146 -17.66 -3.75 -2.34
N ASP A 147 -17.55 -3.62 -1.03
CA ASP A 147 -18.45 -4.25 -0.07
C ASP A 147 -19.84 -3.63 -0.10
N ALA A 148 -19.96 -2.33 -0.35
CA ALA A 148 -21.22 -1.65 -0.55
C ALA A 148 -21.95 -2.10 -1.83
N LEU A 149 -21.23 -2.49 -2.85
CA LEU A 149 -21.81 -3.05 -4.09
C LEU A 149 -22.18 -4.53 -3.94
N LEU A 150 -21.26 -5.35 -3.45
CA LEU A 150 -21.36 -6.81 -3.51
C LEU A 150 -21.82 -7.44 -2.20
N GLY A 151 -21.56 -6.82 -1.08
CA GLY A 151 -21.65 -7.37 0.27
C GLY A 151 -20.27 -7.59 0.89
N PRO A 152 -20.20 -7.78 2.22
CA PRO A 152 -18.93 -7.89 2.93
C PRO A 152 -18.14 -9.13 2.47
N PHE A 153 -16.86 -8.95 2.22
CA PHE A 153 -15.96 -10.04 1.82
C PHE A 153 -15.95 -11.21 2.83
N SER A 154 -16.21 -10.94 4.10
CA SER A 154 -16.25 -11.94 5.17
C SER A 154 -17.49 -12.83 5.18
N ASP A 155 -18.54 -12.49 4.43
CA ASP A 155 -19.80 -13.24 4.38
C ASP A 155 -20.35 -13.29 2.96
N VAL A 156 -20.05 -14.38 2.26
CA VAL A 156 -20.45 -14.62 0.86
C VAL A 156 -21.98 -14.80 0.67
N HIS A 157 -22.73 -14.95 1.75
CA HIS A 157 -24.19 -15.08 1.71
C HIS A 157 -24.93 -13.75 1.91
N LYS A 158 -24.19 -12.69 2.27
CA LYS A 158 -24.74 -11.36 2.48
C LYS A 158 -24.52 -10.50 1.25
N GLY A 159 -25.57 -10.23 0.51
CA GLY A 159 -25.52 -9.25 -0.60
C GLY A 159 -25.60 -7.80 -0.12
N ALA A 160 -25.44 -6.84 -1.06
CA ALA A 160 -25.61 -5.42 -0.82
C ALA A 160 -26.35 -4.76 -2.00
N PHE A 161 -25.93 -3.60 -2.45
CA PHE A 161 -26.64 -2.78 -3.43
C PHE A 161 -27.02 -3.54 -4.71
N LEU A 162 -26.14 -4.33 -5.30
CA LEU A 162 -26.43 -5.10 -6.52
C LEU A 162 -27.47 -6.21 -6.30
N ALA A 163 -27.66 -6.66 -5.08
CA ALA A 163 -28.70 -7.60 -4.69
C ALA A 163 -30.03 -6.87 -4.30
N GLY A 164 -30.12 -5.57 -4.47
CA GLY A 164 -31.27 -4.75 -4.10
C GLY A 164 -31.46 -4.56 -2.58
N ILE A 165 -30.40 -4.77 -1.80
CA ILE A 165 -30.40 -4.57 -0.34
C ILE A 165 -30.03 -3.13 -0.05
N PRO A 166 -30.91 -2.34 0.63
CA PRO A 166 -30.64 -0.94 0.96
C PRO A 166 -29.67 -0.81 2.14
N GLY A 167 -29.12 0.38 2.34
CA GLY A 167 -28.34 0.77 3.53
C GLY A 167 -26.85 1.05 3.26
N GLU A 168 -26.40 0.89 1.99
CA GLU A 168 -25.01 1.13 1.62
C GLU A 168 -24.83 2.38 0.72
N GLU A 169 -25.85 3.23 0.65
CA GLU A 169 -25.87 4.40 -0.24
C GLU A 169 -24.75 5.40 0.08
N GLU A 170 -24.45 5.61 1.36
CA GLU A 170 -23.38 6.53 1.79
C GLU A 170 -21.98 5.94 1.48
N SER A 171 -21.80 4.64 1.69
CA SER A 171 -20.54 3.94 1.31
C SER A 171 -20.30 4.03 -0.20
N LEU A 172 -21.36 3.91 -1.01
CA LEU A 172 -21.27 4.06 -2.46
C LEU A 172 -20.90 5.48 -2.87
N LYS A 173 -21.58 6.51 -2.30
CA LYS A 173 -21.25 7.91 -2.55
C LYS A 173 -19.81 8.21 -2.18
N PHE A 174 -19.36 7.75 -1.01
CA PHE A 174 -17.99 7.89 -0.56
C PHE A 174 -16.99 7.26 -1.54
N GLY A 175 -17.28 6.06 -2.05
CA GLY A 175 -16.46 5.40 -3.07
C GLY A 175 -16.42 6.18 -4.39
N ILE A 176 -17.54 6.76 -4.84
CA ILE A 176 -17.65 7.54 -6.08
C ILE A 176 -16.73 8.78 -6.03
N VAL A 177 -16.65 9.46 -4.88
CA VAL A 177 -15.75 10.62 -4.70
C VAL A 177 -14.31 10.24 -4.38
N GLY A 178 -13.94 8.97 -4.54
CA GLY A 178 -12.56 8.48 -4.36
C GLY A 178 -12.17 8.22 -2.92
N ALA A 179 -13.12 7.98 -2.03
CA ALA A 179 -12.92 7.69 -0.61
C ALA A 179 -12.13 8.78 0.14
N ILE A 180 -12.38 10.03 -0.20
CA ILE A 180 -11.79 11.22 0.44
C ILE A 180 -12.91 12.13 0.98
N ALA A 181 -12.56 13.04 1.88
CA ALA A 181 -13.52 14.01 2.37
C ALA A 181 -14.08 14.87 1.22
N HIS A 182 -15.40 14.90 1.09
CA HIS A 182 -16.11 15.64 0.06
C HIS A 182 -17.31 16.37 0.67
N PRO A 183 -17.58 17.64 0.30
CA PRO A 183 -18.64 18.46 0.96
C PRO A 183 -20.07 17.97 0.73
N GLN A 184 -20.27 17.01 -0.18
CA GLN A 184 -21.59 16.44 -0.51
C GLN A 184 -21.77 14.99 -0.01
N VAL A 185 -20.78 14.44 0.70
CA VAL A 185 -20.78 13.06 1.24
C VAL A 185 -20.23 13.05 2.67
#